data_7b32c1a5cc128b24e01bf1a8a810e294
#
_entry.id   7b32c1a5cc128b24e01bf1a8a810e294
#
_cell.length_a   1.000
_cell.length_b   1.000
_cell.length_c   1.000
_cell.angle_alpha   90.00
_cell.angle_beta   90.00
_cell.angle_gamma   90.00
#
_symmetry.space_group_name_H-M   'P 1'
#
loop_
_entity.id
_entity.type
_entity.pdbx_description
1 polymer ?
#
loop_
_entity_poly.entity_id
_entity_poly.type
_entity_poly.pdbx_seq_one_letter_code
_entity_poly.pdbx_strand_id
1 'polypeptide(L)'
;KGKYEKDYQSDTSNALAKVLGIEGKIIIGDKALQLYHNMDDKDFIDLAQLWKEKYNLPFVFARLCYNNNEKFLKDVSTNFLNTKVKIPQYILKQYMNRSGLSAKQIQEYLTKISYKISYKEKKSLKLFFKLTKEKGI
;
A
#
# COMPACT_ATOMS: atom_id res chain seq x y z
N LYS A 1 -14.64 11.93 -17.58
CA LYS A 1 -13.78 10.74 -17.67
C LYS A 1 -12.37 11.24 -17.91
N GLY A 2 -11.49 11.14 -16.91
CA GLY A 2 -10.11 11.57 -17.02
C GLY A 2 -9.28 10.55 -17.79
N LYS A 3 -8.27 11.02 -18.54
CA LYS A 3 -7.26 10.15 -19.15
C LYS A 3 -6.47 9.44 -18.03
N TYR A 4 -6.15 8.16 -18.22
CA TYR A 4 -5.24 7.43 -17.32
C TYR A 4 -3.87 8.10 -17.32
N GLU A 5 -3.40 8.54 -16.15
CA GLU A 5 -2.09 9.15 -15.96
C GLU A 5 -1.31 8.31 -14.93
N LYS A 6 -0.19 7.73 -15.39
CA LYS A 6 0.67 6.87 -14.57
C LYS A 6 1.39 7.67 -13.49
N ASP A 7 1.53 7.08 -12.30
CA ASP A 7 2.58 7.47 -11.36
C ASP A 7 3.84 6.66 -11.64
N TYR A 8 4.93 7.33 -12.00
CA TYR A 8 6.22 6.69 -12.34
C TYR A 8 6.92 6.06 -11.12
N GLN A 9 6.44 6.30 -9.91
CA GLN A 9 7.02 5.78 -8.68
C GLN A 9 6.37 4.47 -8.21
N SER A 10 5.32 3.98 -8.87
CA SER A 10 4.62 2.75 -8.47
C SER A 10 4.04 1.94 -9.61
N ASP A 11 4.81 1.00 -10.12
CA ASP A 11 4.31 0.01 -11.09
C ASP A 11 3.15 -0.81 -10.52
N THR A 12 3.20 -1.15 -9.23
CA THR A 12 2.13 -1.91 -8.56
C THR A 12 0.80 -1.17 -8.58
N SER A 13 0.79 0.13 -8.24
CA SER A 13 -0.45 0.92 -8.24
C SER A 13 -0.99 1.13 -9.65
N ASN A 14 -0.11 1.35 -10.62
CA ASN A 14 -0.48 1.44 -12.02
C ASN A 14 -1.09 0.14 -12.55
N ALA A 15 -0.48 -1.01 -12.24
CA ALA A 15 -1.00 -2.32 -12.61
C ALA A 15 -2.35 -2.61 -11.92
N LEU A 16 -2.49 -2.23 -10.63
CA LEU A 16 -3.73 -2.41 -9.88
C LEU A 16 -4.89 -1.61 -10.51
N ALA A 17 -4.67 -0.35 -10.86
CA ALA A 17 -5.68 0.47 -11.52
C ALA A 17 -6.13 -0.16 -12.84
N LYS A 18 -5.18 -0.64 -13.67
CA LYS A 18 -5.50 -1.34 -14.92
C LYS A 18 -6.27 -2.64 -14.69
N VAL A 19 -5.88 -3.44 -13.68
CA VAL A 19 -6.59 -4.68 -13.34
C VAL A 19 -8.02 -4.39 -12.90
N LEU A 20 -8.23 -3.32 -12.16
CA LEU A 20 -9.55 -2.89 -11.69
C LEU A 20 -10.38 -2.19 -12.79
N GLY A 21 -9.75 -1.76 -13.89
CA GLY A 21 -10.41 -1.00 -14.96
C GLY A 21 -10.69 0.44 -14.57
N ILE A 22 -9.83 1.03 -13.73
CA ILE A 22 -9.95 2.41 -13.26
C ILE A 22 -9.13 3.31 -14.17
N GLU A 23 -9.76 4.36 -14.66
CA GLU A 23 -9.14 5.46 -15.41
C GLU A 23 -9.00 6.67 -14.49
N GLY A 24 -7.92 7.42 -14.64
CA GLY A 24 -7.65 8.63 -13.88
C GLY A 24 -6.17 8.77 -13.52
N LYS A 25 -5.85 9.82 -12.78
CA LYS A 25 -4.51 10.08 -12.29
C LYS A 25 -4.22 9.19 -11.07
N ILE A 26 -3.15 8.40 -11.17
CA ILE A 26 -2.66 7.61 -10.04
C ILE A 26 -1.81 8.51 -9.13
N ILE A 27 -2.10 8.48 -7.84
CA ILE A 27 -1.39 9.25 -6.83
C ILE A 27 -1.03 8.32 -5.69
N ILE A 28 0.21 8.38 -5.22
CA ILE A 28 0.74 7.52 -4.15
C ILE A 28 1.49 8.30 -3.07
N GLY A 29 1.83 7.61 -2.00
CA GLY A 29 2.70 8.12 -0.93
C GLY A 29 2.10 9.31 -0.18
N ASP A 30 2.98 10.23 0.23
CA ASP A 30 2.60 11.39 1.06
C ASP A 30 1.53 12.25 0.37
N LYS A 31 1.59 12.40 -0.96
CA LYS A 31 0.60 13.15 -1.73
C LYS A 31 -0.80 12.51 -1.68
N ALA A 32 -0.87 11.19 -1.81
CA ALA A 32 -2.13 10.48 -1.69
C ALA A 32 -2.73 10.62 -0.28
N LEU A 33 -1.89 10.55 0.75
CA LEU A 33 -2.32 10.68 2.13
C LEU A 33 -2.80 12.11 2.47
N GLN A 34 -2.13 13.14 1.92
CA GLN A 34 -2.57 14.53 2.02
C GLN A 34 -3.94 14.75 1.35
N LEU A 35 -4.11 14.22 0.14
CA LEU A 35 -5.38 14.32 -0.60
C LEU A 35 -6.50 13.59 0.14
N TYR A 36 -6.24 12.40 0.65
CA TYR A 36 -7.20 11.62 1.45
C TYR A 36 -7.78 12.40 2.63
N HIS A 37 -6.99 13.28 3.26
CA HIS A 37 -7.44 14.09 4.39
C HIS A 37 -8.05 15.45 4.00
N ASN A 38 -7.85 15.91 2.76
CA ASN A 38 -8.23 17.25 2.31
C ASN A 38 -9.34 17.24 1.24
N MET A 39 -9.67 16.08 0.69
CA MET A 39 -10.69 15.94 -0.37
C MET A 39 -11.92 15.19 0.18
N ASP A 40 -13.08 15.47 -0.43
CA ASP A 40 -14.27 14.67 -0.17
C ASP A 40 -14.14 13.27 -0.74
N ASP A 41 -14.71 12.26 -0.08
CA ASP A 41 -14.67 10.83 -0.48
C ASP A 41 -15.18 10.57 -1.91
N LYS A 42 -15.86 11.53 -2.52
CA LYS A 42 -16.39 11.42 -3.88
C LYS A 42 -15.37 11.75 -4.98
N ASP A 43 -14.26 12.38 -4.62
CA ASP A 43 -13.29 12.93 -5.56
C ASP A 43 -12.12 11.99 -5.84
N PHE A 44 -12.02 10.87 -5.12
CA PHE A 44 -10.96 9.88 -5.30
C PHE A 44 -11.47 8.44 -5.13
N ILE A 45 -10.68 7.49 -5.62
CA ILE A 45 -10.92 6.06 -5.47
C ILE A 45 -9.71 5.45 -4.76
N ASP A 46 -9.93 4.84 -3.58
CA ASP A 46 -8.92 4.02 -2.92
C ASP A 46 -8.85 2.65 -3.63
N LEU A 47 -7.77 2.42 -4.35
CA LEU A 47 -7.57 1.19 -5.12
C LEU A 47 -7.50 -0.06 -4.24
N ALA A 48 -6.94 0.04 -3.03
CA ALA A 48 -6.87 -1.09 -2.11
C ALA A 48 -8.23 -1.44 -1.52
N GLN A 49 -9.03 -0.43 -1.21
CA GLN A 49 -10.41 -0.60 -0.77
C GLN A 49 -11.25 -1.24 -1.88
N LEU A 50 -11.18 -0.71 -3.10
CA LEU A 50 -11.91 -1.27 -4.24
C LEU A 50 -11.51 -2.73 -4.53
N TRP A 51 -10.23 -3.06 -4.41
CA TRP A 51 -9.76 -4.44 -4.50
C TRP A 51 -10.40 -5.33 -3.44
N LYS A 52 -10.41 -4.87 -2.19
CA LYS A 52 -11.02 -5.59 -1.07
C LYS A 52 -12.52 -5.80 -1.26
N GLU A 53 -13.24 -4.81 -1.72
CA GLU A 53 -14.66 -4.89 -2.01
C GLU A 53 -14.95 -5.89 -3.12
N LYS A 54 -14.17 -5.85 -4.21
CA LYS A 54 -14.37 -6.71 -5.38
C LYS A 54 -14.02 -8.18 -5.14
N TYR A 55 -12.94 -8.45 -4.40
CA TYR A 55 -12.39 -9.80 -4.26
C TYR A 55 -12.45 -10.36 -2.83
N ASN A 56 -12.87 -9.56 -1.86
CA ASN A 56 -12.86 -9.88 -0.43
C ASN A 56 -11.49 -10.34 0.08
N LEU A 57 -10.42 -9.74 -0.46
CA LEU A 57 -9.03 -10.03 -0.14
C LEU A 57 -8.27 -8.71 0.13
N PRO A 58 -7.33 -8.68 1.11
CA PRO A 58 -6.48 -7.52 1.31
C PRO A 58 -5.51 -7.35 0.13
N PHE A 59 -5.22 -6.12 -0.29
CA PHE A 59 -4.21 -5.89 -1.32
C PHE A 59 -2.80 -5.88 -0.70
N VAL A 60 -1.81 -6.44 -1.43
CA VAL A 60 -0.42 -6.52 -0.99
C VAL A 60 0.44 -5.63 -1.88
N PHE A 61 0.87 -4.48 -1.35
CA PHE A 61 1.68 -3.52 -2.10
C PHE A 61 3.16 -3.87 -2.16
N ALA A 62 3.69 -4.51 -1.11
CA ALA A 62 5.10 -4.85 -1.02
C ALA A 62 5.31 -6.19 -0.31
N ARG A 63 6.43 -6.82 -0.62
CA ARG A 63 6.85 -8.08 -0.02
C ARG A 63 8.37 -8.08 0.15
N LEU A 64 8.83 -8.46 1.34
CA LEU A 64 10.24 -8.75 1.56
C LEU A 64 10.61 -10.05 0.85
N CYS A 65 11.60 -9.98 -0.04
CA CYS A 65 12.16 -11.12 -0.76
C CYS A 65 13.63 -11.27 -0.44
N TYR A 66 14.16 -12.47 -0.63
CA TYR A 66 15.58 -12.77 -0.42
C TYR A 66 16.09 -13.75 -1.48
N ASN A 67 17.35 -13.61 -1.83
CA ASN A 67 18.06 -14.57 -2.70
C ASN A 67 18.97 -15.50 -1.88
N ASN A 68 19.51 -15.00 -0.76
CA ASN A 68 20.43 -15.70 0.12
C ASN A 68 20.09 -15.42 1.59
N ASN A 69 20.71 -16.16 2.52
CA ASN A 69 20.57 -15.97 3.96
C ASN A 69 19.13 -16.10 4.48
N GLU A 70 18.37 -17.05 3.97
CA GLU A 70 16.97 -17.29 4.32
C GLU A 70 16.72 -17.32 5.83
N LYS A 71 17.56 -18.07 6.58
CA LYS A 71 17.43 -18.20 8.03
C LYS A 71 17.53 -16.84 8.72
N PHE A 72 18.58 -16.08 8.42
CA PHE A 72 18.78 -14.74 8.99
C PHE A 72 17.60 -13.81 8.72
N LEU A 73 17.10 -13.77 7.47
CA LEU A 73 15.99 -12.89 7.10
C LEU A 73 14.64 -13.34 7.69
N LYS A 74 14.45 -14.64 7.88
CA LYS A 74 13.30 -15.16 8.63
C LYS A 74 13.34 -14.75 10.10
N ASP A 75 14.51 -14.84 10.75
CA ASP A 75 14.69 -14.44 12.14
C ASP A 75 14.46 -12.93 12.31
N VAL A 76 15.02 -12.10 11.43
CA VAL A 76 14.80 -10.64 11.42
C VAL A 76 13.32 -10.32 11.23
N SER A 77 12.66 -10.95 10.27
CA SER A 77 11.23 -10.73 10.01
C SER A 77 10.36 -11.14 11.20
N THR A 78 10.67 -12.27 11.82
CA THR A 78 9.94 -12.77 13.00
C THR A 78 10.11 -11.83 14.18
N ASN A 79 11.34 -11.38 14.45
CA ASN A 79 11.63 -10.42 15.50
C ASN A 79 10.91 -9.08 15.25
N PHE A 80 10.93 -8.57 14.02
CA PHE A 80 10.20 -7.36 13.66
C PHE A 80 8.69 -7.49 13.92
N LEU A 81 8.07 -8.60 13.51
CA LEU A 81 6.63 -8.83 13.70
C LEU A 81 6.23 -8.97 15.17
N ASN A 82 7.13 -9.47 16.01
CA ASN A 82 6.88 -9.69 17.45
C ASN A 82 7.26 -8.47 18.30
N THR A 83 7.92 -7.48 17.74
CA THR A 83 8.39 -6.29 18.48
C THR A 83 7.39 -5.16 18.32
N LYS A 84 6.90 -4.61 19.42
CA LYS A 84 6.13 -3.36 19.43
C LYS A 84 7.07 -2.18 19.22
N VAL A 85 7.19 -1.71 18.00
CA VAL A 85 8.01 -0.54 17.69
C VAL A 85 7.23 0.72 18.07
N LYS A 86 7.80 1.51 18.99
CA LYS A 86 7.33 2.87 19.26
C LYS A 86 8.09 3.83 18.36
N ILE A 87 7.36 4.64 17.61
CA ILE A 87 7.98 5.65 16.76
C ILE A 87 8.56 6.74 17.66
N PRO A 88 9.88 7.02 17.58
CA PRO A 88 10.50 8.10 18.34
C PRO A 88 9.86 9.44 17.97
N GLN A 89 9.67 10.32 18.97
CA GLN A 89 9.00 11.62 18.79
C GLN A 89 9.69 12.50 17.73
N TYR A 90 11.01 12.45 17.63
CA TYR A 90 11.75 13.25 16.66
C TYR A 90 11.48 12.75 15.20
N ILE A 91 11.36 11.44 14.99
CA ILE A 91 11.01 10.86 13.67
C ILE A 91 9.59 11.27 13.30
N LEU A 92 8.65 11.17 14.23
CA LEU A 92 7.27 11.59 14.00
C LEU A 92 7.20 13.07 13.62
N LYS A 93 7.91 13.92 14.35
CA LYS A 93 7.99 15.37 14.08
C LYS A 93 8.61 15.69 12.71
N GLN A 94 9.70 15.00 12.34
CA GLN A 94 10.29 15.14 11.01
C GLN A 94 9.30 14.77 9.90
N TYR A 95 8.58 13.67 10.08
CA TYR A 95 7.59 13.23 9.10
C TYR A 95 6.41 14.19 9.00
N MET A 96 5.89 14.70 10.12
CA MET A 96 4.87 15.75 10.15
C MET A 96 5.29 16.98 9.34
N ASN A 97 6.52 17.47 9.56
CA ASN A 97 7.04 18.63 8.83
C ASN A 97 7.17 18.38 7.32
N ARG A 98 7.55 17.17 6.92
CA ARG A 98 7.71 16.79 5.52
C ARG A 98 6.37 16.57 4.82
N SER A 99 5.46 15.87 5.48
CA SER A 99 4.19 15.42 4.89
C SER A 99 3.06 16.44 5.05
N GLY A 100 3.19 17.43 5.97
CA GLY A 100 2.10 18.34 6.30
C GLY A 100 0.94 17.68 7.09
N LEU A 101 1.11 16.43 7.53
CA LEU A 101 0.10 15.67 8.27
C LEU A 101 0.29 15.82 9.78
N SER A 102 -0.80 15.75 10.52
CA SER A 102 -0.76 15.70 11.99
C SER A 102 -0.26 14.33 12.50
N ALA A 103 0.27 14.31 13.73
CA ALA A 103 0.69 13.07 14.38
C ALA A 103 -0.45 12.03 14.44
N LYS A 104 -1.68 12.48 14.69
CA LYS A 104 -2.87 11.62 14.74
C LYS A 104 -3.14 10.96 13.38
N GLN A 105 -3.14 11.72 12.30
CA GLN A 105 -3.34 11.21 10.93
C GLN A 105 -2.29 10.17 10.55
N ILE A 106 -1.02 10.43 10.88
CA ILE A 106 0.10 9.50 10.64
C ILE A 106 -0.12 8.21 11.42
N GLN A 107 -0.45 8.29 12.70
CA GLN A 107 -0.68 7.12 13.54
C GLN A 107 -1.88 6.31 13.08
N GLU A 108 -2.99 6.94 12.73
CA GLU A 108 -4.18 6.29 12.17
C GLU A 108 -3.86 5.55 10.87
N TYR A 109 -3.10 6.17 9.98
CA TYR A 109 -2.65 5.53 8.74
C TYR A 109 -1.81 4.29 9.02
N LEU A 110 -0.85 4.36 9.94
CA LEU A 110 0.02 3.23 10.28
C LEU A 110 -0.74 2.04 10.87
N THR A 111 -1.88 2.26 11.52
CA THR A 111 -2.73 1.17 12.01
C THR A 111 -3.39 0.37 10.88
N LYS A 112 -3.52 0.97 9.70
CA LYS A 112 -4.11 0.32 8.51
C LYS A 112 -3.12 -0.57 7.78
N ILE A 113 -1.81 -0.49 8.09
CA ILE A 113 -0.76 -1.27 7.46
C ILE A 113 -0.53 -2.57 8.23
N SER A 114 -0.66 -3.71 7.55
CA SER A 114 -0.28 -5.00 8.08
C SER A 114 1.05 -5.45 7.47
N TYR A 115 1.98 -5.85 8.32
CA TYR A 115 3.29 -6.39 7.91
C TYR A 115 3.31 -7.91 7.82
N LYS A 116 2.19 -8.56 8.13
CA LYS A 116 2.09 -10.02 8.12
C LYS A 116 1.43 -10.50 6.84
N ILE A 117 2.11 -11.42 6.13
CA ILE A 117 1.56 -12.10 4.96
C ILE A 117 1.02 -13.46 5.40
N SER A 118 -0.30 -13.57 5.51
CA SER A 118 -1.03 -14.78 5.85
C SER A 118 -1.60 -15.47 4.60
N TYR A 119 -2.51 -16.41 4.80
CA TYR A 119 -3.18 -17.11 3.71
C TYR A 119 -3.95 -16.17 2.76
N LYS A 120 -4.67 -15.17 3.31
CA LYS A 120 -5.46 -14.22 2.51
C LYS A 120 -4.57 -13.35 1.63
N GLU A 121 -3.46 -12.83 2.17
CA GLU A 121 -2.49 -12.03 1.44
C GLU A 121 -1.81 -12.85 0.33
N LYS A 122 -1.45 -14.10 0.60
CA LYS A 122 -0.89 -15.02 -0.41
C LYS A 122 -1.90 -15.30 -1.53
N LYS A 123 -3.17 -15.51 -1.19
CA LYS A 123 -4.25 -15.70 -2.15
C LYS A 123 -4.46 -14.46 -3.01
N SER A 124 -4.44 -13.28 -2.39
CA SER A 124 -4.54 -11.99 -3.06
C SER A 124 -3.41 -11.77 -4.06
N LEU A 125 -2.16 -12.01 -3.66
CA LEU A 125 -1.00 -11.92 -4.55
C LEU A 125 -1.12 -12.85 -5.77
N LYS A 126 -1.51 -14.10 -5.55
CA LYS A 126 -1.71 -15.06 -6.65
C LYS A 126 -2.78 -14.57 -7.62
N LEU A 127 -3.90 -14.06 -7.10
CA LEU A 127 -4.97 -13.51 -7.93
C LEU A 127 -4.49 -12.28 -8.71
N PHE A 128 -3.79 -11.37 -8.06
CA PHE A 128 -3.26 -10.17 -8.72
C PHE A 128 -2.33 -10.53 -9.88
N PHE A 129 -1.36 -11.41 -9.67
CA PHE A 129 -0.45 -11.85 -10.73
C PHE A 129 -1.16 -12.60 -11.86
N LYS A 130 -2.21 -13.36 -11.55
CA LYS A 130 -3.02 -13.99 -12.57
C LYS A 130 -3.71 -12.95 -13.45
N LEU A 131 -4.37 -11.97 -12.83
CA LEU A 131 -5.12 -10.92 -13.54
C LEU A 131 -4.20 -9.98 -14.34
N THR A 132 -3.01 -9.65 -13.84
CA THR A 132 -2.03 -8.87 -14.61
C THR A 132 -1.56 -9.62 -15.84
N LYS A 133 -1.25 -10.92 -15.72
CA LYS A 133 -0.88 -11.77 -16.86
C LYS A 133 -2.00 -11.88 -17.90
N GLU A 134 -3.25 -12.06 -17.47
CA GLU A 134 -4.41 -12.14 -18.37
C GLU A 134 -4.65 -10.83 -19.14
N LYS A 135 -4.27 -9.70 -18.57
CA LYS A 135 -4.38 -8.36 -19.18
C LYS A 135 -3.13 -7.91 -19.94
N GLY A 136 -2.08 -8.72 -19.98
CA GLY A 136 -0.82 -8.36 -20.64
C GLY A 136 -0.08 -7.19 -19.98
N ILE A 137 -0.17 -7.06 -18.65
CA ILE A 137 0.44 -6.00 -17.84
C ILE A 137 1.74 -6.53 -17.22
#